data_540a0ad8b727ac6b752a76871e98a482
#
_entry.id   540a0ad8b727ac6b752a76871e98a482
#
_cell.length_a   1.000
_cell.length_b   1.000
_cell.length_c   1.000
_cell.angle_alpha   90.00
_cell.angle_beta   90.00
_cell.angle_gamma   90.00
#
_symmetry.space_group_name_H-M   'P 1'
#
loop_
_entity.id
_entity.type
_entity.pdbx_description
1 polymer ?
#
loop_
_entity_poly.entity_id
_entity_poly.type
_entity_poly.pdbx_seq_one_letter_code
_entity_poly.pdbx_strand_id
1 'polypeptide(L)'
;MSSDTAGTMPSPTPTSLNRRNMLIGGAMLAAVGVAYARQPTLSVPLLGKRKLDDVVPKTLGPWQFQTASGLVLPPPDQMRDEIYSDLLTRVYYAPNGDGVMLLIAYSGSQDGVIQVHRPEVCYPASGYTLTRTEERPLDIGSREIPTRFIVAEGGGRLEQLIYWTRLGPSFPTTWLQQRVDVIKENLKGLIPDGVLVRISTNAQDSQTGIAILERFAGDFIAALPAVGRRVMIG
;
A
#
# COMPACT_ATOMS: atom_id res chain seq x y z
N MET A 1 -22.78 50.05 48.08
CA MET A 1 -23.59 50.36 46.90
C MET A 1 -22.73 50.01 45.68
N SER A 2 -22.86 48.81 45.20
CA SER A 2 -22.16 48.32 43.96
C SER A 2 -23.21 48.12 42.92
N SER A 3 -23.13 48.90 41.85
CA SER A 3 -24.02 48.82 40.70
C SER A 3 -23.53 47.72 39.73
N ASP A 4 -24.32 46.66 39.62
CA ASP A 4 -24.17 45.62 38.61
C ASP A 4 -24.44 46.20 37.21
N THR A 5 -23.41 46.19 36.37
CA THR A 5 -23.52 46.50 34.96
C THR A 5 -23.77 45.18 34.19
N ALA A 6 -25.02 44.86 33.95
CA ALA A 6 -25.38 43.75 33.08
C ALA A 6 -24.96 44.04 31.64
N GLY A 7 -23.93 43.33 31.18
CA GLY A 7 -23.45 43.36 29.79
C GLY A 7 -24.49 42.71 28.86
N THR A 8 -25.15 43.52 28.03
CA THR A 8 -26.05 43.05 26.97
C THR A 8 -25.27 42.36 25.91
N MET A 9 -25.49 41.04 25.73
CA MET A 9 -24.91 40.27 24.57
C MET A 9 -25.49 40.85 23.25
N PRO A 10 -24.60 41.06 22.25
CA PRO A 10 -25.11 41.49 20.94
C PRO A 10 -25.94 40.38 20.32
N SER A 11 -27.15 40.73 19.92
CA SER A 11 -28.06 39.83 19.15
C SER A 11 -27.42 39.46 17.82
N PRO A 12 -27.55 38.18 17.39
CA PRO A 12 -27.00 37.74 16.10
C PRO A 12 -27.70 38.51 14.98
N THR A 13 -26.94 39.25 14.19
CA THR A 13 -27.40 39.93 12.98
C THR A 13 -27.99 38.91 12.01
N PRO A 14 -29.20 39.07 11.49
CA PRO A 14 -29.74 38.15 10.51
C PRO A 14 -28.89 38.21 9.25
N THR A 15 -28.35 37.08 8.84
CA THR A 15 -27.58 36.91 7.61
C THR A 15 -28.52 37.22 6.44
N SER A 16 -28.37 38.39 5.83
CA SER A 16 -29.15 38.76 4.64
C SER A 16 -28.78 37.82 3.50
N LEU A 17 -29.76 37.08 3.01
CA LEU A 17 -29.68 36.27 1.79
C LEU A 17 -29.46 37.22 0.59
N ASN A 18 -28.17 37.44 0.29
CA ASN A 18 -27.80 38.25 -0.87
C ASN A 18 -27.80 37.33 -2.13
N ARG A 19 -28.16 37.85 -3.31
CA ARG A 19 -28.15 37.11 -4.58
C ARG A 19 -26.88 36.35 -4.81
N ARG A 20 -25.71 36.95 -4.45
CA ARG A 20 -24.42 36.32 -4.51
C ARG A 20 -24.33 35.05 -3.65
N ASN A 21 -24.80 35.09 -2.41
CA ASN A 21 -24.79 33.97 -1.49
C ASN A 21 -25.74 32.84 -1.93
N MET A 22 -26.89 33.17 -2.55
CA MET A 22 -27.80 32.20 -3.16
C MET A 22 -27.12 31.50 -4.37
N LEU A 23 -26.45 32.24 -5.23
CA LEU A 23 -25.70 31.65 -6.38
C LEU A 23 -24.59 30.76 -5.91
N ILE A 24 -23.80 31.16 -4.91
CA ILE A 24 -22.72 30.35 -4.32
C ILE A 24 -23.34 29.11 -3.68
N GLY A 25 -24.39 29.24 -2.87
CA GLY A 25 -25.05 28.09 -2.25
C GLY A 25 -25.65 27.13 -3.27
N GLY A 26 -26.30 27.63 -4.32
CA GLY A 26 -26.80 26.81 -5.42
C GLY A 26 -25.68 26.08 -6.18
N ALA A 27 -24.57 26.75 -6.46
CA ALA A 27 -23.41 26.13 -7.10
C ALA A 27 -22.76 25.06 -6.22
N MET A 28 -22.66 25.30 -4.91
CA MET A 28 -22.17 24.30 -3.95
C MET A 28 -23.09 23.06 -3.87
N LEU A 29 -24.40 23.25 -3.81
CA LEU A 29 -25.36 22.14 -3.81
C LEU A 29 -25.29 21.35 -5.11
N ALA A 30 -25.19 22.02 -6.25
CA ALA A 30 -25.00 21.36 -7.54
C ALA A 30 -23.69 20.57 -7.58
N ALA A 31 -22.59 21.14 -7.09
CA ALA A 31 -21.31 20.45 -7.00
C ALA A 31 -21.36 19.20 -6.09
N VAL A 32 -22.03 19.29 -4.94
CA VAL A 32 -22.26 18.15 -4.04
C VAL A 32 -23.11 17.08 -4.71
N GLY A 33 -24.18 17.48 -5.40
CA GLY A 33 -25.04 16.56 -6.16
C GLY A 33 -24.27 15.81 -7.25
N VAL A 34 -23.44 16.53 -8.02
CA VAL A 34 -22.56 15.91 -9.04
C VAL A 34 -21.54 15.00 -8.41
N ALA A 35 -20.89 15.40 -7.31
CA ALA A 35 -19.91 14.59 -6.60
C ALA A 35 -20.55 13.29 -6.08
N TYR A 36 -21.72 13.39 -5.49
CA TYR A 36 -22.48 12.23 -5.01
C TYR A 36 -22.87 11.27 -6.15
N ALA A 37 -23.40 11.82 -7.25
CA ALA A 37 -23.80 11.04 -8.42
C ALA A 37 -22.60 10.38 -9.16
N ARG A 38 -21.40 10.91 -8.95
CA ARG A 38 -20.13 10.40 -9.54
C ARG A 38 -19.28 9.59 -8.58
N GLN A 39 -19.80 9.27 -7.38
CA GLN A 39 -19.07 8.40 -6.46
C GLN A 39 -18.81 7.04 -7.12
N PRO A 40 -17.55 6.55 -7.12
CA PRO A 40 -17.24 5.23 -7.63
C PRO A 40 -17.87 4.18 -6.70
N THR A 41 -18.55 3.21 -7.29
CA THR A 41 -19.25 2.15 -6.54
C THR A 41 -18.84 0.76 -6.95
N LEU A 42 -18.15 0.62 -8.09
CA LEU A 42 -17.75 -0.67 -8.63
C LEU A 42 -16.35 -1.03 -8.16
N SER A 43 -16.25 -2.01 -7.25
CA SER A 43 -15.00 -2.65 -6.87
C SER A 43 -14.91 -4.03 -7.54
N VAL A 44 -13.80 -4.30 -8.22
CA VAL A 44 -13.55 -5.60 -8.88
C VAL A 44 -12.23 -6.16 -8.34
N PRO A 45 -12.24 -6.80 -7.16
CA PRO A 45 -11.04 -7.34 -6.55
C PRO A 45 -10.52 -8.53 -7.36
N LEU A 46 -9.26 -8.47 -7.83
CA LEU A 46 -8.65 -9.53 -8.65
C LEU A 46 -8.47 -10.85 -7.88
N LEU A 47 -8.30 -10.80 -6.56
CA LEU A 47 -8.22 -11.98 -5.71
C LEU A 47 -9.59 -12.68 -5.58
N GLY A 48 -10.69 -11.94 -5.70
CA GLY A 48 -12.06 -12.44 -5.53
C GLY A 48 -12.29 -12.96 -4.12
N LYS A 49 -12.82 -14.18 -4.01
CA LYS A 49 -13.06 -14.87 -2.72
C LYS A 49 -11.88 -15.72 -2.24
N ARG A 50 -10.77 -15.77 -2.99
CA ARG A 50 -9.58 -16.54 -2.63
C ARG A 50 -8.78 -15.83 -1.55
N LYS A 51 -7.92 -16.60 -0.88
CA LYS A 51 -6.90 -16.07 0.03
C LYS A 51 -5.54 -16.04 -0.67
N LEU A 52 -4.66 -15.16 -0.20
CA LEU A 52 -3.27 -15.12 -0.67
C LEU A 52 -2.57 -16.47 -0.46
N ASP A 53 -2.91 -17.18 0.61
CA ASP A 53 -2.37 -18.50 0.90
C ASP A 53 -2.72 -19.55 -0.18
N ASP A 54 -3.86 -19.39 -0.86
CA ASP A 54 -4.31 -20.29 -1.94
C ASP A 54 -3.57 -20.02 -3.26
N VAL A 55 -3.07 -18.80 -3.46
CA VAL A 55 -2.49 -18.37 -4.75
C VAL A 55 -0.98 -18.19 -4.70
N VAL A 56 -0.37 -18.24 -3.52
CA VAL A 56 1.09 -18.18 -3.36
C VAL A 56 1.62 -19.57 -3.03
N PRO A 57 2.41 -20.22 -3.91
CA PRO A 57 2.94 -21.56 -3.66
C PRO A 57 3.90 -21.58 -2.47
N LYS A 58 3.97 -22.72 -1.79
CA LYS A 58 4.93 -22.97 -0.71
C LYS A 58 6.33 -23.34 -1.23
N THR A 59 6.42 -23.69 -2.52
CA THR A 59 7.67 -23.96 -3.22
C THR A 59 7.79 -23.02 -4.40
N LEU A 60 8.86 -22.26 -4.50
CA LEU A 60 9.13 -21.25 -5.51
C LEU A 60 10.49 -21.55 -6.15
N GLY A 61 10.53 -22.35 -7.21
CA GLY A 61 11.78 -22.85 -7.75
C GLY A 61 12.60 -23.59 -6.67
N PRO A 62 13.83 -23.14 -6.34
CA PRO A 62 14.65 -23.76 -5.30
C PRO A 62 14.23 -23.38 -3.86
N TRP A 63 13.32 -22.40 -3.69
CA TRP A 63 12.95 -21.86 -2.40
C TRP A 63 11.84 -22.67 -1.75
N GLN A 64 12.03 -23.03 -0.48
CA GLN A 64 11.09 -23.79 0.31
C GLN A 64 10.57 -22.96 1.48
N PHE A 65 9.25 -22.94 1.65
CA PHE A 65 8.61 -22.32 2.81
C PHE A 65 9.03 -23.05 4.10
N GLN A 66 9.44 -22.29 5.10
CA GLN A 66 9.84 -22.83 6.40
C GLN A 66 8.88 -22.39 7.52
N THR A 67 8.54 -21.10 7.58
CA THR A 67 7.74 -20.58 8.68
C THR A 67 7.01 -19.30 8.27
N ALA A 68 5.90 -19.03 8.95
CA ALA A 68 5.20 -17.75 8.87
C ALA A 68 5.70 -16.74 9.93
N SER A 69 6.55 -17.15 10.87
CA SER A 69 7.08 -16.32 11.95
C SER A 69 8.54 -15.96 11.72
N GLY A 70 8.93 -14.75 12.10
CA GLY A 70 10.31 -14.25 11.95
C GLY A 70 10.40 -12.93 11.19
N LEU A 71 9.28 -12.45 10.65
CA LEU A 71 9.23 -11.12 10.07
C LEU A 71 9.21 -10.04 11.17
N VAL A 72 9.98 -8.97 10.92
CA VAL A 72 9.69 -7.68 11.55
C VAL A 72 8.37 -7.20 10.95
N LEU A 73 7.28 -7.59 11.59
CA LEU A 73 5.98 -7.00 11.30
C LEU A 73 5.99 -5.59 11.88
N PRO A 74 5.37 -4.62 11.19
CA PRO A 74 4.97 -3.39 11.86
C PRO A 74 4.26 -3.75 13.18
N PRO A 75 4.34 -2.91 14.23
CA PRO A 75 3.63 -3.16 15.47
C PRO A 75 2.21 -3.60 15.17
N PRO A 76 1.65 -4.56 15.93
CA PRO A 76 0.27 -5.00 15.75
C PRO A 76 -0.67 -3.86 16.15
N ASP A 77 -0.75 -2.85 15.29
CA ASP A 77 -1.77 -1.84 15.42
C ASP A 77 -3.12 -2.52 15.19
N GLN A 78 -4.06 -2.23 16.09
CA GLN A 78 -5.44 -2.73 16.02
C GLN A 78 -6.13 -2.40 14.68
N MET A 79 -5.57 -1.49 13.88
CA MET A 79 -6.00 -1.13 12.52
C MET A 79 -5.57 -2.12 11.43
N ARG A 80 -4.76 -3.13 11.72
CA ARG A 80 -4.20 -4.03 10.71
C ARG A 80 -5.27 -4.87 10.01
N ASP A 81 -6.24 -5.34 10.75
CA ASP A 81 -7.35 -6.16 10.24
C ASP A 81 -8.41 -5.32 9.51
N GLU A 82 -8.45 -4.00 9.76
CA GLU A 82 -9.32 -3.06 9.06
C GLU A 82 -8.70 -2.52 7.76
N ILE A 83 -7.35 -2.52 7.65
CA ILE A 83 -6.63 -1.94 6.51
C ILE A 83 -6.48 -2.92 5.35
N TYR A 84 -6.21 -4.20 5.63
CA TYR A 84 -5.95 -5.20 4.59
C TYR A 84 -7.03 -6.25 4.54
N SER A 85 -7.54 -6.53 3.35
CA SER A 85 -8.48 -7.63 3.12
C SER A 85 -7.80 -8.99 3.31
N ASP A 86 -6.49 -9.06 3.05
CA ASP A 86 -5.67 -10.24 3.27
C ASP A 86 -4.19 -9.89 3.42
N LEU A 87 -3.49 -10.58 4.31
CA LEU A 87 -2.07 -10.38 4.59
C LEU A 87 -1.37 -11.73 4.67
N LEU A 88 -0.35 -11.91 3.84
CA LEU A 88 0.48 -13.10 3.85
C LEU A 88 1.91 -12.74 4.23
N THR A 89 2.47 -13.51 5.18
CA THR A 89 3.86 -13.42 5.58
C THR A 89 4.49 -14.80 5.56
N ARG A 90 5.63 -14.97 4.88
CA ARG A 90 6.33 -16.24 4.76
C ARG A 90 7.84 -16.06 4.74
N VAL A 91 8.55 -17.00 5.30
CA VAL A 91 10.02 -17.10 5.17
C VAL A 91 10.33 -18.30 4.29
N TYR A 92 11.17 -18.08 3.31
CA TYR A 92 11.67 -19.11 2.41
C TYR A 92 13.18 -19.24 2.52
N TYR A 93 13.68 -20.45 2.36
CA TYR A 93 15.11 -20.73 2.29
C TYR A 93 15.44 -21.48 1.00
N ALA A 94 16.57 -21.14 0.42
CA ALA A 94 17.20 -21.88 -0.67
C ALA A 94 18.19 -22.94 -0.11
N PRO A 95 18.54 -23.98 -0.90
CA PRO A 95 19.48 -25.01 -0.47
C PRO A 95 20.88 -24.49 -0.07
N ASN A 96 21.29 -23.34 -0.60
CA ASN A 96 22.56 -22.69 -0.26
C ASN A 96 22.52 -21.88 1.06
N GLY A 97 21.39 -21.89 1.77
CA GLY A 97 21.21 -21.19 3.04
C GLY A 97 20.68 -19.76 2.92
N ASP A 98 20.49 -19.20 1.72
CA ASP A 98 19.90 -17.89 1.54
C ASP A 98 18.46 -17.87 2.10
N GLY A 99 18.18 -16.91 2.98
CA GLY A 99 16.86 -16.70 3.57
C GLY A 99 16.19 -15.44 3.03
N VAL A 100 14.92 -15.56 2.68
CA VAL A 100 14.09 -14.44 2.18
C VAL A 100 12.76 -14.39 2.90
N MET A 101 12.39 -13.21 3.33
CA MET A 101 11.09 -12.91 3.92
C MET A 101 10.19 -12.29 2.86
N LEU A 102 9.02 -12.88 2.64
CA LEU A 102 7.98 -12.40 1.74
C LEU A 102 6.81 -11.86 2.56
N LEU A 103 6.41 -10.62 2.29
CA LEU A 103 5.18 -10.04 2.80
C LEU A 103 4.34 -9.58 1.62
N ILE A 104 3.08 -9.98 1.61
CA ILE A 104 2.08 -9.52 0.64
C ILE A 104 0.89 -8.97 1.40
N ALA A 105 0.58 -7.69 1.17
CA ALA A 105 -0.56 -7.02 1.74
C ALA A 105 -1.53 -6.66 0.61
N TYR A 106 -2.72 -7.25 0.64
CA TYR A 106 -3.75 -7.06 -0.37
C TYR A 106 -4.95 -6.31 0.20
N SER A 107 -5.46 -5.35 -0.56
CA SER A 107 -6.73 -4.68 -0.29
C SER A 107 -7.64 -4.80 -1.51
N GLY A 108 -8.83 -5.34 -1.32
CA GLY A 108 -9.82 -5.52 -2.39
C GLY A 108 -10.45 -4.22 -2.88
N SER A 109 -10.31 -3.15 -2.12
CA SER A 109 -10.75 -1.80 -2.48
C SER A 109 -9.82 -0.75 -1.90
N GLN A 110 -9.57 0.32 -2.66
CA GLN A 110 -8.77 1.47 -2.24
C GLN A 110 -9.71 2.69 -2.15
N ASP A 111 -10.55 2.73 -1.12
CA ASP A 111 -11.60 3.73 -0.92
C ASP A 111 -11.13 4.99 -0.15
N GLY A 112 -9.88 5.33 -0.26
CA GLY A 112 -9.31 6.61 0.17
C GLY A 112 -8.83 6.70 1.61
N VAL A 113 -9.33 5.90 2.52
CA VAL A 113 -8.88 5.85 3.93
C VAL A 113 -7.80 4.79 4.12
N ILE A 114 -7.92 3.70 3.37
CA ILE A 114 -7.08 2.52 3.49
C ILE A 114 -6.02 2.55 2.39
N GLN A 115 -4.83 2.98 2.73
CA GLN A 115 -3.70 3.02 1.80
C GLN A 115 -2.65 2.00 2.22
N VAL A 116 -2.13 1.28 1.24
CA VAL A 116 -0.97 0.41 1.45
C VAL A 116 0.17 1.22 2.04
N HIS A 117 0.56 0.90 3.29
CA HIS A 117 1.66 1.57 3.97
C HIS A 117 2.99 1.15 3.35
N ARG A 118 3.72 2.14 2.85
CA ARG A 118 5.04 1.92 2.24
C ARG A 118 6.10 1.67 3.31
N PRO A 119 7.13 0.87 3.02
CA PRO A 119 8.26 0.66 3.93
C PRO A 119 8.90 1.95 4.43
N GLU A 120 8.96 3.01 3.63
CA GLU A 120 9.50 4.32 4.01
C GLU A 120 8.79 4.96 5.21
N VAL A 121 7.56 4.55 5.50
CA VAL A 121 6.80 5.02 6.66
C VAL A 121 6.92 4.03 7.83
N CYS A 122 6.76 2.73 7.54
CA CYS A 122 6.69 1.69 8.57
C CYS A 122 8.04 1.42 9.25
N TYR A 123 9.14 1.42 8.47
CA TYR A 123 10.46 1.12 9.04
C TYR A 123 10.93 2.19 10.03
N PRO A 124 10.88 3.51 9.72
CA PRO A 124 11.21 4.54 10.69
C PRO A 124 10.30 4.51 11.93
N ALA A 125 8.99 4.27 11.74
CA ALA A 125 8.05 4.12 12.86
C ALA A 125 8.38 2.93 13.77
N SER A 126 9.06 1.90 13.23
CA SER A 126 9.53 0.72 13.96
C SER A 126 10.98 0.87 14.50
N GLY A 127 11.56 2.07 14.43
CA GLY A 127 12.90 2.37 14.95
C GLY A 127 14.06 2.00 14.01
N TYR A 128 13.78 1.77 12.72
CA TYR A 128 14.83 1.56 11.72
C TYR A 128 15.22 2.89 11.06
N THR A 129 16.49 3.02 10.71
CA THR A 129 17.02 4.09 9.87
C THR A 129 17.14 3.57 8.44
N LEU A 130 16.59 4.31 7.47
CA LEU A 130 16.76 3.99 6.05
C LEU A 130 18.09 4.59 5.58
N THR A 131 19.09 3.75 5.34
CA THR A 131 20.43 4.20 4.94
C THR A 131 20.58 4.30 3.42
N ARG A 132 19.73 3.58 2.67
CA ARG A 132 19.68 3.65 1.20
C ARG A 132 18.25 3.47 0.73
N THR A 133 17.83 4.28 -0.23
CA THR A 133 16.53 4.15 -0.90
C THR A 133 16.71 4.56 -2.36
N GLU A 134 16.42 3.65 -3.30
CA GLU A 134 16.56 3.90 -4.73
C GLU A 134 15.47 3.22 -5.54
N GLU A 135 15.20 3.75 -6.72
CA GLU A 135 14.38 3.05 -7.71
C GLU A 135 15.23 1.97 -8.39
N ARG A 136 14.69 0.76 -8.45
CA ARG A 136 15.37 -0.38 -9.05
C ARG A 136 14.35 -1.24 -9.79
N PRO A 137 14.07 -0.94 -11.07
CA PRO A 137 13.11 -1.71 -11.84
C PRO A 137 13.47 -3.20 -11.88
N LEU A 138 12.46 -4.05 -11.71
CA LEU A 138 12.60 -5.50 -11.76
C LEU A 138 12.20 -5.99 -13.14
N ASP A 139 13.14 -6.58 -13.87
CA ASP A 139 12.85 -7.26 -15.13
C ASP A 139 12.22 -8.64 -14.85
N ILE A 140 11.01 -8.86 -15.40
CA ILE A 140 10.28 -10.12 -15.33
C ILE A 140 10.22 -10.85 -16.69
N GLY A 141 11.07 -10.44 -17.63
CA GLY A 141 11.16 -11.00 -18.97
C GLY A 141 10.10 -10.50 -19.96
N SER A 142 8.87 -10.22 -19.53
CA SER A 142 7.81 -9.67 -20.37
C SER A 142 7.71 -8.14 -20.30
N ARG A 143 8.15 -7.57 -19.19
CA ARG A 143 8.20 -6.13 -18.91
C ARG A 143 9.04 -5.84 -17.67
N GLU A 144 9.35 -4.57 -17.47
CA GLU A 144 9.89 -4.07 -16.20
C GLU A 144 8.76 -3.66 -15.24
N ILE A 145 8.91 -4.01 -13.97
CA ILE A 145 8.03 -3.56 -12.89
C ILE A 145 8.79 -2.48 -12.10
N PRO A 146 8.22 -1.28 -11.94
CA PRO A 146 8.79 -0.27 -11.07
C PRO A 146 8.86 -0.79 -9.63
N THR A 147 10.05 -0.97 -9.10
CA THR A 147 10.29 -1.38 -7.71
C THR A 147 11.22 -0.40 -7.00
N ARG A 148 11.22 -0.44 -5.68
CA ARG A 148 12.15 0.32 -4.84
C ARG A 148 12.99 -0.65 -4.03
N PHE A 149 14.30 -0.35 -4.00
CA PHE A 149 15.25 -1.01 -3.12
C PHE A 149 15.52 -0.13 -1.91
N ILE A 150 15.52 -0.73 -0.72
CA ILE A 150 15.78 -0.05 0.55
C ILE A 150 16.76 -0.89 1.36
N VAL A 151 17.67 -0.19 2.05
CA VAL A 151 18.49 -0.73 3.12
C VAL A 151 18.03 -0.07 4.43
N ALA A 152 17.63 -0.88 5.38
CA ALA A 152 17.14 -0.46 6.69
C ALA A 152 18.02 -1.04 7.80
N GLU A 153 18.44 -0.19 8.72
CA GLU A 153 19.28 -0.57 9.86
C GLU A 153 18.56 -0.21 11.17
N GLY A 154 18.46 -1.18 12.07
CA GLY A 154 17.81 -0.95 13.37
C GLY A 154 17.93 -2.14 14.29
N GLY A 155 18.05 -1.91 15.60
CA GLY A 155 18.14 -2.96 16.61
C GLY A 155 19.31 -3.92 16.42
N GLY A 156 20.43 -3.48 15.81
CA GLY A 156 21.58 -4.34 15.46
C GLY A 156 21.34 -5.25 14.27
N ARG A 157 20.29 -5.02 13.48
CA ARG A 157 19.94 -5.78 12.28
C ARG A 157 20.04 -4.88 11.05
N LEU A 158 20.53 -5.49 9.95
CA LEU A 158 20.48 -4.90 8.63
C LEU A 158 19.48 -5.70 7.82
N GLU A 159 18.51 -5.02 7.21
CA GLU A 159 17.53 -5.61 6.33
C GLU A 159 17.58 -4.90 4.98
N GLN A 160 17.74 -5.68 3.94
CA GLN A 160 17.70 -5.21 2.56
C GLN A 160 16.41 -5.71 1.94
N LEU A 161 15.70 -4.82 1.26
CA LEU A 161 14.40 -5.19 0.69
C LEU A 161 14.18 -4.55 -0.68
N ILE A 162 13.41 -5.24 -1.50
CA ILE A 162 12.73 -4.68 -2.66
C ILE A 162 11.22 -4.75 -2.43
N TYR A 163 10.51 -3.75 -2.92
CA TYR A 163 9.07 -3.80 -2.91
C TYR A 163 8.48 -3.10 -4.11
N TRP A 164 7.26 -3.49 -4.47
CA TRP A 164 6.42 -2.77 -5.41
C TRP A 164 4.99 -2.69 -4.90
N THR A 165 4.27 -1.74 -5.46
CA THR A 165 2.84 -1.58 -5.22
C THR A 165 2.14 -1.64 -6.57
N ARG A 166 1.12 -2.50 -6.70
CA ARG A 166 0.17 -2.45 -7.81
C ARG A 166 -1.13 -1.85 -7.31
N LEU A 167 -1.72 -0.95 -8.07
CA LEU A 167 -2.99 -0.31 -7.81
C LEU A 167 -3.81 -0.32 -9.09
N GLY A 168 -4.84 -1.17 -9.17
CA GLY A 168 -5.50 -1.44 -10.43
C GLY A 168 -4.48 -1.81 -11.53
N PRO A 169 -4.44 -1.10 -12.66
CA PRO A 169 -3.47 -1.35 -13.73
C PRO A 169 -2.11 -0.67 -13.51
N SER A 170 -1.93 0.16 -12.48
CA SER A 170 -0.77 1.05 -12.27
C SER A 170 0.20 0.51 -11.24
N PHE A 171 1.48 0.98 -11.32
CA PHE A 171 2.55 0.67 -10.37
C PHE A 171 3.14 1.97 -9.81
N PRO A 172 2.45 2.64 -8.89
CA PRO A 172 2.93 3.91 -8.33
C PRO A 172 4.17 3.69 -7.45
N THR A 173 5.24 4.44 -7.70
CA THR A 173 6.46 4.44 -6.87
C THR A 173 6.45 5.54 -5.82
N THR A 174 5.55 6.52 -5.93
CA THR A 174 5.40 7.62 -4.97
C THR A 174 3.97 7.73 -4.46
N TRP A 175 3.82 8.35 -3.28
CA TRP A 175 2.51 8.61 -2.69
C TRP A 175 1.61 9.51 -3.59
N LEU A 176 2.22 10.51 -4.25
CA LEU A 176 1.47 11.37 -5.15
C LEU A 176 0.95 10.63 -6.37
N GLN A 177 1.78 9.78 -7.00
CA GLN A 177 1.34 8.91 -8.10
C GLN A 177 0.19 8.00 -7.67
N GLN A 178 0.31 7.38 -6.50
CA GLN A 178 -0.74 6.52 -5.96
C GLN A 178 -2.07 7.26 -5.84
N ARG A 179 -2.09 8.49 -5.30
CA ARG A 179 -3.30 9.30 -5.20
C ARG A 179 -3.86 9.67 -6.57
N VAL A 180 -3.01 10.09 -7.49
CA VAL A 180 -3.42 10.44 -8.86
C VAL A 180 -4.04 9.22 -9.56
N ASP A 181 -3.47 8.04 -9.38
CA ASP A 181 -3.98 6.82 -10.01
C ASP A 181 -5.31 6.38 -9.40
N VAL A 182 -5.50 6.50 -8.08
CA VAL A 182 -6.82 6.30 -7.44
C VAL A 182 -7.86 7.26 -8.03
N ILE A 183 -7.52 8.56 -8.15
CA ILE A 183 -8.42 9.56 -8.73
C ILE A 183 -8.79 9.19 -10.17
N LYS A 184 -7.83 8.78 -11.01
CA LYS A 184 -8.09 8.37 -12.39
C LYS A 184 -9.07 7.19 -12.47
N GLU A 185 -8.89 6.17 -11.62
CA GLU A 185 -9.80 5.03 -11.58
C GLU A 185 -11.19 5.43 -11.04
N ASN A 186 -11.24 6.27 -9.99
CA ASN A 186 -12.50 6.78 -9.46
C ASN A 186 -13.29 7.61 -10.48
N LEU A 187 -12.63 8.39 -11.33
CA LEU A 187 -13.29 9.12 -12.43
C LEU A 187 -13.90 8.18 -13.48
N LYS A 188 -13.40 6.94 -13.59
CA LYS A 188 -14.01 5.89 -14.42
C LYS A 188 -15.15 5.15 -13.71
N GLY A 189 -15.48 5.52 -12.46
CA GLY A 189 -16.47 4.86 -11.62
C GLY A 189 -15.95 3.60 -10.90
N LEU A 190 -14.63 3.35 -10.94
CA LEU A 190 -14.00 2.16 -10.38
C LEU A 190 -13.29 2.47 -9.06
N ILE A 191 -13.43 1.58 -8.09
CA ILE A 191 -12.59 1.53 -6.90
C ILE A 191 -11.53 0.45 -7.16
N PRO A 192 -10.25 0.82 -7.38
CA PRO A 192 -9.22 -0.17 -7.70
C PRO A 192 -8.88 -1.03 -6.49
N ASP A 193 -8.53 -2.29 -6.73
CA ASP A 193 -7.83 -3.10 -5.74
C ASP A 193 -6.34 -2.71 -5.67
N GLY A 194 -5.66 -3.13 -4.62
CA GLY A 194 -4.24 -2.85 -4.46
C GLY A 194 -3.50 -3.99 -3.77
N VAL A 195 -2.23 -4.15 -4.13
CA VAL A 195 -1.32 -5.07 -3.47
C VAL A 195 0.04 -4.42 -3.28
N LEU A 196 0.62 -4.62 -2.10
CA LEU A 196 2.05 -4.40 -1.86
C LEU A 196 2.72 -5.76 -1.72
N VAL A 197 3.79 -5.95 -2.47
CA VAL A 197 4.67 -7.10 -2.34
C VAL A 197 6.02 -6.60 -1.84
N ARG A 198 6.48 -7.11 -0.71
CA ARG A 198 7.79 -6.82 -0.11
C ARG A 198 8.57 -8.11 0.04
N ILE A 199 9.79 -8.09 -0.45
CA ILE A 199 10.75 -9.20 -0.36
C ILE A 199 11.98 -8.66 0.35
N SER A 200 12.42 -9.30 1.43
CA SER A 200 13.58 -8.84 2.20
C SER A 200 14.51 -9.96 2.60
N THR A 201 15.78 -9.59 2.82
CA THR A 201 16.84 -10.48 3.27
C THR A 201 17.76 -9.77 4.27
N ASN A 202 18.45 -10.54 5.11
CA ASN A 202 19.43 -10.04 6.08
C ASN A 202 20.88 -10.16 5.56
N ALA A 203 21.09 -10.21 4.24
CA ALA A 203 22.43 -10.20 3.66
C ALA A 203 23.22 -8.97 4.11
N GLN A 204 24.52 -9.16 4.43
CA GLN A 204 25.31 -8.09 5.03
C GLN A 204 25.87 -7.10 4.01
N ASP A 205 26.06 -7.52 2.76
CA ASP A 205 26.47 -6.62 1.68
C ASP A 205 25.37 -6.42 0.64
N SER A 206 25.35 -5.22 0.05
CA SER A 206 24.25 -4.83 -0.86
C SER A 206 24.27 -5.59 -2.18
N GLN A 207 25.42 -6.03 -2.67
CA GLN A 207 25.53 -6.75 -3.94
C GLN A 207 24.92 -8.16 -3.81
N THR A 208 25.29 -8.88 -2.77
CA THR A 208 24.70 -10.18 -2.43
C THR A 208 23.22 -10.07 -2.15
N GLY A 209 22.82 -9.07 -1.35
CA GLY A 209 21.41 -8.83 -1.02
C GLY A 209 20.56 -8.60 -2.26
N ILE A 210 20.98 -7.73 -3.15
CA ILE A 210 20.28 -7.45 -4.42
C ILE A 210 20.15 -8.72 -5.25
N ALA A 211 21.25 -9.49 -5.42
CA ALA A 211 21.23 -10.72 -6.22
C ALA A 211 20.26 -11.78 -5.66
N ILE A 212 20.18 -11.91 -4.32
CA ILE A 212 19.24 -12.81 -3.65
C ILE A 212 17.79 -12.34 -3.92
N LEU A 213 17.52 -11.05 -3.73
CA LEU A 213 16.17 -10.47 -3.87
C LEU A 213 15.66 -10.56 -5.31
N GLU A 214 16.51 -10.25 -6.30
CA GLU A 214 16.14 -10.33 -7.73
C GLU A 214 15.88 -11.78 -8.15
N ARG A 215 16.73 -12.71 -7.74
CA ARG A 215 16.54 -14.15 -8.01
C ARG A 215 15.23 -14.64 -7.39
N PHE A 216 15.00 -14.35 -6.11
CA PHE A 216 13.76 -14.75 -5.45
C PHE A 216 12.54 -14.15 -6.13
N ALA A 217 12.56 -12.86 -6.49
CA ALA A 217 11.46 -12.20 -7.18
C ALA A 217 11.14 -12.84 -8.52
N GLY A 218 12.17 -13.20 -9.31
CA GLY A 218 12.00 -13.93 -10.57
C GLY A 218 11.34 -15.29 -10.37
N ASP A 219 11.86 -16.10 -9.46
CA ASP A 219 11.32 -17.43 -9.14
C ASP A 219 9.90 -17.35 -8.56
N PHE A 220 9.65 -16.35 -7.69
CA PHE A 220 8.31 -16.08 -7.14
C PHE A 220 7.30 -15.81 -8.25
N ILE A 221 7.59 -14.86 -9.15
CA ILE A 221 6.68 -14.49 -10.23
C ILE A 221 6.49 -15.66 -11.21
N ALA A 222 7.53 -16.41 -11.52
CA ALA A 222 7.46 -17.58 -12.39
C ALA A 222 6.58 -18.70 -11.82
N ALA A 223 6.61 -18.90 -10.50
CA ALA A 223 5.85 -19.95 -9.83
C ALA A 223 4.37 -19.57 -9.58
N LEU A 224 3.99 -18.31 -9.73
CA LEU A 224 2.61 -17.87 -9.50
C LEU A 224 1.64 -18.45 -10.53
N PRO A 225 0.48 -18.99 -10.10
CA PRO A 225 -0.62 -19.32 -11.01
C PRO A 225 -1.18 -18.04 -11.66
N ALA A 226 -1.94 -18.18 -12.73
CA ALA A 226 -2.45 -17.06 -13.51
C ALA A 226 -3.20 -16.00 -12.66
N VAL A 227 -3.95 -16.44 -11.63
CA VAL A 227 -4.64 -15.50 -10.71
C VAL A 227 -3.63 -14.77 -9.84
N GLY A 228 -2.67 -15.49 -9.24
CA GLY A 228 -1.62 -14.88 -8.42
C GLY A 228 -0.81 -13.86 -9.23
N ARG A 229 -0.44 -14.21 -10.47
CA ARG A 229 0.28 -13.31 -11.38
C ARG A 229 -0.52 -12.03 -11.64
N ARG A 230 -1.81 -12.13 -11.97
CA ARG A 230 -2.67 -10.94 -12.15
C ARG A 230 -2.78 -10.09 -10.89
N VAL A 231 -2.86 -10.71 -9.71
CA VAL A 231 -2.92 -9.98 -8.45
C VAL A 231 -1.61 -9.25 -8.16
N MET A 232 -0.46 -9.89 -8.39
CA MET A 232 0.86 -9.32 -8.00
C MET A 232 1.42 -8.36 -9.03
N ILE A 233 1.19 -8.64 -10.32
CA ILE A 233 1.85 -7.90 -11.41
C ILE A 233 0.90 -7.45 -12.53
N GLY A 234 -0.41 -7.70 -12.44
CA GLY A 234 -1.43 -7.23 -13.41
C GLY A 234 -1.61 -8.12 -14.61
#